data_e27cee8ed6f8a4936e89d57b57c413d4
#
_entry.id   e27cee8ed6f8a4936e89d57b57c413d4
#
_cell.length_a   1.000
_cell.length_b   1.000
_cell.length_c   1.000
_cell.angle_alpha   90.00
_cell.angle_beta   90.00
_cell.angle_gamma   90.00
#
_symmetry.space_group_name_H-M   'P 1'
#
loop_
_entity.id
_entity.type
_entity.pdbx_description
1 polymer ?
#
loop_
_entity_poly.entity_id
_entity_poly.type
_entity_poly.pdbx_seq_one_letter_code
_entity_poly.pdbx_strand_id
1 'polypeptide(L)'
;MKRYHVCLFLCCLSAIFISADKVEPMQQLVNDFLSADWPTVLSAKEKMENTGEDCIDDLINMMNDCRVNKLQNTGDLIFPGAEKYFGHGQIIDYDIDDICVRAGWLLEDLTFLNFGFSGIHLPDNELEGFISGNFPEYFNNPSNRTHLEELTASGERTLIRKLSIEKAKNWWNSASQGWNRLDALHEALNSQDEKCQVKALFYLRNGRTRCEGLTEKYYRTHLESIIKKLAKVKLGRVSENAKLIMLDSDFDWLSIKPVD
;
A
#
# COMPACT_ATOMS: atom_id res chain seq x y z
N MET A 1 58.82 -36.86 -43.19
CA MET A 1 57.38 -36.84 -43.09
C MET A 1 56.99 -36.36 -41.68
N LYS A 2 56.64 -35.09 -41.54
CA LYS A 2 56.20 -34.48 -40.26
C LYS A 2 54.67 -34.50 -40.16
N ARG A 3 54.14 -35.22 -39.17
CA ARG A 3 52.67 -35.24 -38.86
C ARG A 3 52.35 -34.05 -37.96
N TYR A 4 51.49 -33.15 -38.44
CA TYR A 4 50.92 -32.08 -37.66
C TYR A 4 49.66 -32.61 -36.98
N HIS A 5 49.63 -32.58 -35.64
CA HIS A 5 48.39 -32.79 -34.85
C HIS A 5 47.65 -31.46 -34.71
N VAL A 6 46.52 -31.43 -35.34
CA VAL A 6 45.57 -30.30 -35.15
C VAL A 6 44.76 -30.61 -33.92
N CYS A 7 44.98 -29.87 -32.82
CA CYS A 7 44.11 -29.87 -31.65
C CYS A 7 42.93 -28.96 -31.94
N LEU A 8 41.75 -29.60 -32.12
CA LEU A 8 40.47 -28.87 -32.18
C LEU A 8 40.05 -28.48 -30.74
N PHE A 9 40.19 -27.19 -30.41
CA PHE A 9 39.63 -26.63 -29.18
C PHE A 9 38.13 -26.38 -29.40
N LEU A 10 37.29 -27.29 -28.89
CA LEU A 10 35.83 -27.03 -28.77
C LEU A 10 35.65 -26.05 -27.60
N CYS A 11 35.48 -24.78 -27.91
CA CYS A 11 34.93 -23.82 -26.95
C CYS A 11 33.43 -24.08 -26.77
N CYS A 12 33.05 -24.74 -25.68
CA CYS A 12 31.68 -24.78 -25.21
C CYS A 12 31.33 -23.38 -24.72
N LEU A 13 30.74 -22.58 -25.57
CA LEU A 13 29.99 -21.39 -25.17
C LEU A 13 28.70 -21.87 -24.49
N SER A 14 28.76 -22.04 -23.17
CA SER A 14 27.55 -22.07 -22.33
C SER A 14 26.94 -20.69 -22.39
N ALA A 15 25.93 -20.52 -23.25
CA ALA A 15 25.06 -19.38 -23.23
C ALA A 15 24.29 -19.43 -21.89
N ILE A 16 24.77 -18.64 -20.95
CA ILE A 16 23.97 -18.30 -19.75
C ILE A 16 22.79 -17.47 -20.27
N PHE A 17 21.67 -18.13 -20.46
CA PHE A 17 20.39 -17.44 -20.59
C PHE A 17 20.11 -16.79 -19.24
N ILE A 18 20.60 -15.58 -19.06
CA ILE A 18 20.03 -14.66 -18.08
C ILE A 18 18.63 -14.39 -18.63
N SER A 19 17.63 -15.02 -18.02
CA SER A 19 16.24 -14.62 -18.21
C SER A 19 16.18 -13.17 -17.75
N ALA A 20 16.24 -12.25 -18.69
CA ALA A 20 15.84 -10.89 -18.41
C ALA A 20 14.33 -10.97 -18.13
N ASP A 21 13.95 -10.96 -16.86
CA ASP A 21 12.57 -10.78 -16.48
C ASP A 21 12.09 -9.52 -17.22
N LYS A 22 11.14 -9.75 -18.15
CA LYS A 22 10.56 -8.64 -18.89
C LYS A 22 9.88 -7.77 -17.86
N VAL A 23 10.44 -6.60 -17.58
CA VAL A 23 9.75 -5.56 -16.83
C VAL A 23 8.43 -5.32 -17.55
N GLU A 24 7.36 -5.67 -16.88
CA GLU A 24 6.01 -5.55 -17.43
C GLU A 24 5.72 -4.05 -17.64
N PRO A 25 5.26 -3.63 -18.82
CA PRO A 25 4.99 -2.21 -19.05
C PRO A 25 4.00 -1.70 -18.02
N MET A 26 4.23 -0.53 -17.40
CA MET A 26 3.34 0.07 -16.40
C MET A 26 1.89 0.11 -16.87
N GLN A 27 1.66 0.39 -18.15
CA GLN A 27 0.32 0.36 -18.74
C GLN A 27 -0.38 -0.99 -18.61
N GLN A 28 0.36 -2.11 -18.67
CA GLN A 28 -0.23 -3.45 -18.48
C GLN A 28 -0.61 -3.63 -17.00
N LEU A 29 0.24 -3.22 -16.07
CA LEU A 29 -0.05 -3.27 -14.63
C LEU A 29 -1.28 -2.44 -14.28
N VAL A 30 -1.42 -1.24 -14.86
CA VAL A 30 -2.62 -0.41 -14.70
C VAL A 30 -3.86 -1.15 -15.21
N ASN A 31 -3.80 -1.75 -16.39
CA ASN A 31 -4.93 -2.49 -16.96
C ASN A 31 -5.32 -3.70 -16.09
N ASP A 32 -4.34 -4.44 -15.60
CA ASP A 32 -4.56 -5.59 -14.72
C ASP A 32 -5.12 -5.15 -13.36
N PHE A 33 -4.64 -4.03 -12.83
CA PHE A 33 -5.17 -3.46 -11.59
C PHE A 33 -6.61 -2.95 -11.73
N LEU A 34 -7.04 -2.55 -12.93
CA LEU A 34 -8.42 -2.18 -13.27
C LEU A 34 -9.32 -3.40 -13.56
N SER A 35 -8.80 -4.62 -13.56
CA SER A 35 -9.57 -5.85 -13.80
C SER A 35 -10.72 -6.04 -12.79
N ALA A 36 -11.71 -6.84 -13.19
CA ALA A 36 -12.76 -7.33 -12.28
C ALA A 36 -12.37 -8.66 -11.59
N ASP A 37 -11.23 -9.23 -11.90
CA ASP A 37 -10.73 -10.48 -11.33
C ASP A 37 -9.75 -10.20 -10.19
N TRP A 38 -10.12 -10.57 -8.96
CA TRP A 38 -9.31 -10.27 -7.78
C TRP A 38 -7.89 -10.83 -7.83
N PRO A 39 -7.63 -12.09 -8.21
CA PRO A 39 -6.25 -12.59 -8.34
C PRO A 39 -5.39 -11.75 -9.30
N THR A 40 -5.97 -11.28 -10.40
CA THR A 40 -5.28 -10.39 -11.36
C THR A 40 -4.97 -9.04 -10.71
N VAL A 41 -5.94 -8.44 -10.02
CA VAL A 41 -5.76 -7.18 -9.27
C VAL A 41 -4.69 -7.32 -8.19
N LEU A 42 -4.70 -8.43 -7.42
CA LEU A 42 -3.72 -8.68 -6.37
C LEU A 42 -2.30 -8.81 -6.93
N SER A 43 -2.14 -9.56 -8.03
CA SER A 43 -0.84 -9.68 -8.71
C SER A 43 -0.33 -8.34 -9.23
N ALA A 44 -1.21 -7.54 -9.84
CA ALA A 44 -0.85 -6.19 -10.29
C ALA A 44 -0.47 -5.28 -9.12
N LYS A 45 -1.22 -5.33 -8.00
CA LYS A 45 -0.91 -4.59 -6.77
C LYS A 45 0.51 -4.89 -6.28
N GLU A 46 0.86 -6.18 -6.14
CA GLU A 46 2.17 -6.61 -5.68
C GLU A 46 3.30 -6.12 -6.61
N LYS A 47 3.09 -6.19 -7.92
CA LYS A 47 4.06 -5.68 -8.90
C LYS A 47 4.19 -4.16 -8.85
N MET A 48 3.08 -3.42 -8.73
CA MET A 48 3.11 -1.96 -8.57
C MET A 48 3.80 -1.55 -7.27
N GLU A 49 3.61 -2.28 -6.17
CA GLU A 49 4.35 -2.04 -4.94
C GLU A 49 5.87 -2.22 -5.11
N ASN A 50 6.31 -3.12 -6.00
CA ASN A 50 7.72 -3.32 -6.31
C ASN A 50 8.30 -2.21 -7.20
N THR A 51 7.48 -1.55 -8.03
CA THR A 51 7.94 -0.39 -8.80
C THR A 51 8.14 0.87 -7.95
N GLY A 52 7.58 0.86 -6.73
CA GLY A 52 7.75 1.95 -5.78
C GLY A 52 7.19 3.28 -6.28
N GLU A 53 8.04 4.32 -6.39
CA GLU A 53 7.64 5.67 -6.80
C GLU A 53 7.10 5.75 -8.23
N ASP A 54 7.55 4.87 -9.12
CA ASP A 54 7.20 4.90 -10.55
C ASP A 54 5.71 4.71 -10.83
N CYS A 55 4.95 4.08 -9.90
CA CYS A 55 3.51 3.88 -10.08
C CYS A 55 2.63 4.97 -9.44
N ILE A 56 3.19 5.91 -8.67
CA ILE A 56 2.40 6.86 -7.88
C ILE A 56 1.58 7.80 -8.77
N ASP A 57 2.15 8.31 -9.85
CA ASP A 57 1.42 9.16 -10.80
C ASP A 57 0.24 8.43 -11.45
N ASP A 58 0.43 7.16 -11.81
CA ASP A 58 -0.64 6.32 -12.36
C ASP A 58 -1.75 6.05 -11.34
N LEU A 59 -1.40 5.79 -10.08
CA LEU A 59 -2.36 5.65 -8.99
C LEU A 59 -3.18 6.92 -8.80
N ILE A 60 -2.54 8.09 -8.75
CA ILE A 60 -3.20 9.39 -8.63
C ILE A 60 -4.13 9.65 -9.83
N ASN A 61 -3.74 9.26 -11.02
CA ASN A 61 -4.59 9.36 -12.21
C ASN A 61 -5.82 8.45 -12.11
N MET A 62 -5.65 7.20 -11.65
CA MET A 62 -6.76 6.25 -11.45
C MET A 62 -7.77 6.72 -10.40
N MET A 63 -7.38 7.53 -9.43
CA MET A 63 -8.31 8.10 -8.42
C MET A 63 -9.39 9.00 -9.03
N ASN A 64 -9.21 9.48 -10.26
CA ASN A 64 -10.26 10.23 -10.96
C ASN A 64 -11.32 9.31 -11.58
N ASP A 65 -11.10 8.00 -11.59
CA ASP A 65 -12.05 7.01 -12.12
C ASP A 65 -13.07 6.62 -11.05
N CYS A 66 -14.29 7.10 -11.19
CA CYS A 66 -15.38 6.85 -10.23
C CYS A 66 -16.23 5.61 -10.59
N ARG A 67 -15.78 4.76 -11.52
CA ARG A 67 -16.51 3.54 -11.85
C ARG A 67 -16.42 2.53 -10.72
N VAL A 68 -17.52 1.82 -10.53
CA VAL A 68 -17.56 0.64 -9.67
C VAL A 68 -17.36 -0.59 -10.56
N ASN A 69 -16.30 -1.34 -10.30
CA ASN A 69 -16.00 -2.58 -11.01
C ASN A 69 -15.99 -3.72 -9.98
N LYS A 70 -17.17 -4.37 -9.87
CA LYS A 70 -17.36 -5.43 -8.88
C LYS A 70 -16.37 -6.57 -9.10
N LEU A 71 -15.56 -6.82 -8.07
CA LEU A 71 -14.56 -7.88 -8.09
C LEU A 71 -15.21 -9.26 -8.04
N GLN A 72 -14.62 -10.20 -8.79
CA GLN A 72 -14.91 -11.62 -8.78
C GLN A 72 -13.76 -12.37 -8.10
N ASN A 73 -14.01 -13.62 -7.72
CA ASN A 73 -13.01 -14.52 -7.11
C ASN A 73 -12.38 -13.95 -5.81
N THR A 74 -13.20 -13.28 -5.00
CA THR A 74 -12.78 -12.58 -3.77
C THR A 74 -12.84 -13.44 -2.52
N GLY A 75 -12.75 -14.77 -2.65
CA GLY A 75 -12.92 -15.71 -1.52
C GLY A 75 -11.88 -15.56 -0.39
N ASP A 76 -10.78 -14.87 -0.64
CA ASP A 76 -9.72 -14.56 0.32
C ASP A 76 -9.81 -13.13 0.91
N LEU A 77 -10.88 -12.39 0.59
CA LEU A 77 -11.10 -11.05 1.13
C LEU A 77 -12.15 -11.03 2.24
N ILE A 78 -11.91 -10.16 3.21
CA ILE A 78 -12.85 -9.81 4.25
C ILE A 78 -13.18 -8.34 4.11
N PHE A 79 -14.38 -8.07 3.62
CA PHE A 79 -14.84 -6.70 3.35
C PHE A 79 -15.24 -5.95 4.64
N PRO A 80 -15.26 -4.59 4.60
CA PRO A 80 -15.74 -3.77 5.71
C PRO A 80 -17.15 -4.18 6.15
N GLY A 81 -17.37 -4.23 7.45
CA GLY A 81 -18.68 -4.59 8.00
C GLY A 81 -18.99 -6.10 8.02
N ALA A 82 -18.05 -6.96 7.65
CA ALA A 82 -18.22 -8.40 7.79
C ALA A 82 -18.31 -8.80 9.28
N GLU A 83 -19.47 -9.31 9.70
CA GLU A 83 -19.69 -9.74 11.09
C GLU A 83 -19.00 -11.08 11.40
N LYS A 84 -18.84 -11.93 10.40
CA LYS A 84 -18.26 -13.27 10.52
C LYS A 84 -17.42 -13.61 9.29
N TYR A 85 -16.27 -14.20 9.52
CA TYR A 85 -15.48 -14.83 8.46
C TYR A 85 -14.98 -16.19 8.93
N PHE A 86 -14.81 -17.09 7.99
CA PHE A 86 -14.26 -18.42 8.22
C PHE A 86 -13.04 -18.61 7.32
N GLY A 87 -11.88 -18.89 7.92
CA GLY A 87 -10.65 -19.15 7.18
C GLY A 87 -9.63 -18.02 7.22
N HIS A 88 -8.69 -18.08 6.29
CA HIS A 88 -7.60 -17.10 6.15
C HIS A 88 -7.98 -16.09 5.08
N GLY A 89 -8.50 -14.95 5.49
CA GLY A 89 -8.86 -13.86 4.58
C GLY A 89 -8.02 -12.61 4.85
N GLN A 90 -7.77 -11.84 3.80
CA GLN A 90 -7.16 -10.52 3.91
C GLN A 90 -8.23 -9.50 4.31
N ILE A 91 -8.06 -8.91 5.49
CA ILE A 91 -8.96 -7.84 5.96
C ILE A 91 -8.60 -6.54 5.23
N ILE A 92 -9.62 -5.91 4.64
CA ILE A 92 -9.51 -4.60 4.03
C ILE A 92 -10.49 -3.63 4.72
N ASP A 93 -10.08 -2.38 4.85
CA ASP A 93 -10.89 -1.34 5.51
C ASP A 93 -11.69 -0.50 4.49
N TYR A 94 -11.68 -0.86 3.19
CA TYR A 94 -12.34 -0.12 2.12
C TYR A 94 -13.15 -1.05 1.22
N ASP A 95 -14.13 -0.46 0.51
CA ASP A 95 -14.76 -1.11 -0.63
C ASP A 95 -13.89 -0.92 -1.88
N ILE A 96 -13.13 -1.95 -2.25
CA ILE A 96 -12.21 -1.92 -3.38
C ILE A 96 -12.87 -2.22 -4.73
N ASP A 97 -14.18 -2.41 -4.77
CA ASP A 97 -14.94 -2.45 -6.03
C ASP A 97 -14.97 -1.07 -6.70
N ASP A 98 -14.87 0.00 -5.92
CA ASP A 98 -14.70 1.37 -6.42
C ASP A 98 -13.24 1.60 -6.84
N ILE A 99 -13.04 1.91 -8.13
CA ILE A 99 -11.67 2.05 -8.69
C ILE A 99 -10.89 3.17 -8.01
N CYS A 100 -11.52 4.31 -7.73
CA CYS A 100 -10.89 5.41 -7.00
C CYS A 100 -10.40 4.94 -5.62
N VAL A 101 -11.26 4.23 -4.89
CA VAL A 101 -10.94 3.70 -3.55
C VAL A 101 -9.84 2.65 -3.62
N ARG A 102 -9.89 1.77 -4.63
CA ARG A 102 -8.85 0.76 -4.87
C ARG A 102 -7.48 1.40 -5.12
N ALA A 103 -7.42 2.43 -5.98
CA ALA A 103 -6.18 3.15 -6.24
C ALA A 103 -5.69 3.90 -4.99
N GLY A 104 -6.59 4.54 -4.25
CA GLY A 104 -6.28 5.19 -2.99
C GLY A 104 -5.77 4.21 -1.93
N TRP A 105 -6.38 3.03 -1.82
CA TRP A 105 -5.92 1.96 -0.94
C TRP A 105 -4.47 1.54 -1.24
N LEU A 106 -4.15 1.26 -2.52
CA LEU A 106 -2.79 0.89 -2.90
C LEU A 106 -1.80 2.04 -2.62
N LEU A 107 -2.18 3.29 -2.92
CA LEU A 107 -1.33 4.44 -2.59
C LEU A 107 -1.08 4.56 -1.09
N GLU A 108 -2.09 4.38 -0.26
CA GLU A 108 -1.95 4.41 1.20
C GLU A 108 -1.09 3.27 1.73
N ASP A 109 -1.16 2.06 1.13
CA ASP A 109 -0.30 0.92 1.48
C ASP A 109 1.15 1.15 1.05
N LEU A 110 1.36 1.74 -0.13
CA LEU A 110 2.68 2.05 -0.66
C LEU A 110 3.40 3.11 0.16
N THR A 111 2.67 4.15 0.56
CA THR A 111 3.22 5.34 1.23
C THR A 111 3.13 5.29 2.75
N PHE A 112 2.36 4.36 3.31
CA PHE A 112 1.99 4.27 4.73
C PHE A 112 1.21 5.49 5.25
N LEU A 113 0.73 6.36 4.36
CA LEU A 113 -0.04 7.54 4.72
C LEU A 113 -1.54 7.24 4.79
N ASN A 114 -2.29 8.17 5.39
CA ASN A 114 -3.74 8.15 5.44
C ASN A 114 -4.27 9.35 4.64
N PHE A 115 -4.80 9.09 3.46
CA PHE A 115 -5.43 10.12 2.63
C PHE A 115 -6.93 10.23 2.88
N GLY A 116 -7.53 9.22 3.52
CA GLY A 116 -8.93 9.26 3.90
C GLY A 116 -9.88 8.47 2.99
N PHE A 117 -9.39 7.63 2.09
CA PHE A 117 -10.23 6.85 1.17
C PHE A 117 -11.18 5.89 1.89
N SER A 118 -10.80 5.37 3.06
CA SER A 118 -11.67 4.50 3.88
C SER A 118 -12.98 5.18 4.33
N GLY A 119 -13.02 6.51 4.35
CA GLY A 119 -14.22 7.26 4.74
C GLY A 119 -15.36 7.22 3.72
N ILE A 120 -15.09 6.90 2.47
CA ILE A 120 -16.09 6.94 1.38
C ILE A 120 -17.25 5.95 1.63
N HIS A 121 -16.99 4.83 2.29
CA HIS A 121 -17.95 3.75 2.52
C HIS A 121 -18.41 3.62 3.98
N LEU A 122 -18.15 4.62 4.80
CA LEU A 122 -18.62 4.64 6.18
C LEU A 122 -20.17 4.76 6.26
N PRO A 123 -20.77 4.27 7.37
CA PRO A 123 -22.17 4.54 7.69
C PRO A 123 -22.47 6.04 7.70
N ASP A 124 -23.70 6.41 7.31
CA ASP A 124 -24.11 7.82 7.17
C ASP A 124 -23.86 8.65 8.43
N ASN A 125 -24.10 8.07 9.59
CA ASN A 125 -23.91 8.72 10.89
C ASN A 125 -22.44 8.93 11.30
N GLU A 126 -21.49 8.42 10.56
CA GLU A 126 -20.04 8.53 10.85
C GLU A 126 -19.33 9.51 9.91
N LEU A 127 -19.96 9.95 8.81
CA LEU A 127 -19.33 10.73 7.75
C LEU A 127 -18.84 12.10 8.24
N GLU A 128 -19.69 12.86 8.96
CA GLU A 128 -19.32 14.18 9.49
C GLU A 128 -18.14 14.06 10.47
N GLY A 129 -18.19 13.08 11.39
CA GLY A 129 -17.11 12.80 12.33
C GLY A 129 -15.81 12.44 11.63
N PHE A 130 -15.91 11.68 10.52
CA PHE A 130 -14.77 11.34 9.70
C PHE A 130 -14.15 12.56 8.99
N ILE A 131 -15.01 13.43 8.41
CA ILE A 131 -14.56 14.68 7.77
C ILE A 131 -13.86 15.57 8.79
N SER A 132 -14.46 15.75 9.96
CA SER A 132 -13.88 16.53 11.06
C SER A 132 -12.49 16.03 11.49
N GLY A 133 -12.34 14.70 11.61
CA GLY A 133 -11.08 14.09 12.08
C GLY A 133 -9.99 14.00 11.03
N ASN A 134 -10.34 13.75 9.75
CA ASN A 134 -9.35 13.51 8.69
C ASN A 134 -9.05 14.74 7.82
N PHE A 135 -9.96 15.73 7.83
CA PHE A 135 -9.85 16.97 7.05
C PHE A 135 -10.14 18.21 7.91
N PRO A 136 -9.39 18.41 9.01
CA PRO A 136 -9.68 19.50 9.96
C PRO A 136 -9.56 20.88 9.32
N GLU A 137 -8.69 21.08 8.34
CA GLU A 137 -8.55 22.37 7.63
C GLU A 137 -9.84 22.73 6.87
N TYR A 138 -10.48 21.73 6.23
CA TYR A 138 -11.78 21.92 5.59
C TYR A 138 -12.87 22.16 6.63
N PHE A 139 -12.97 21.33 7.65
CA PHE A 139 -14.02 21.37 8.66
C PHE A 139 -14.00 22.64 9.51
N ASN A 140 -12.81 23.17 9.83
CA ASN A 140 -12.67 24.36 10.66
C ASN A 140 -12.94 25.67 9.91
N ASN A 141 -13.12 25.65 8.59
CA ASN A 141 -13.53 26.82 7.82
C ASN A 141 -15.04 27.03 7.97
N PRO A 142 -15.54 28.18 8.50
CA PRO A 142 -16.96 28.40 8.74
C PRO A 142 -17.84 28.25 7.50
N SER A 143 -17.36 28.73 6.33
CA SER A 143 -18.11 28.62 5.07
C SER A 143 -18.28 27.18 4.62
N ASN A 144 -17.23 26.35 4.78
CA ASN A 144 -17.29 24.93 4.45
C ASN A 144 -18.18 24.15 5.43
N ARG A 145 -18.19 24.57 6.69
CA ARG A 145 -19.05 23.96 7.71
C ARG A 145 -20.53 24.17 7.43
N THR A 146 -20.94 25.39 7.06
CA THR A 146 -22.31 25.67 6.62
C THR A 146 -22.67 24.82 5.39
N HIS A 147 -21.76 24.69 4.43
CA HIS A 147 -21.98 23.83 3.27
C HIS A 147 -22.13 22.35 3.67
N LEU A 148 -21.33 21.86 4.63
CA LEU A 148 -21.41 20.47 5.11
C LEU A 148 -22.78 20.17 5.74
N GLU A 149 -23.34 21.11 6.54
CA GLU A 149 -24.66 20.98 7.16
C GLU A 149 -25.81 20.85 6.13
N GLU A 150 -25.59 21.30 4.89
CA GLU A 150 -26.55 21.20 3.79
C GLU A 150 -26.40 19.92 2.96
N LEU A 151 -25.33 19.13 3.16
CA LEU A 151 -25.09 17.94 2.38
C LEU A 151 -25.94 16.76 2.86
N THR A 152 -26.33 15.93 1.90
CA THR A 152 -26.81 14.57 2.18
C THR A 152 -25.62 13.64 2.38
N ALA A 153 -25.83 12.44 2.93
CA ALA A 153 -24.78 11.43 3.07
C ALA A 153 -24.04 11.12 1.73
N SER A 154 -24.78 11.14 0.60
CA SER A 154 -24.16 10.99 -0.73
C SER A 154 -23.27 12.18 -1.08
N GLY A 155 -23.67 13.40 -0.70
CA GLY A 155 -22.86 14.61 -0.86
C GLY A 155 -21.58 14.57 -0.01
N GLU A 156 -21.69 14.12 1.22
CA GLU A 156 -20.56 13.95 2.13
C GLU A 156 -19.54 12.92 1.60
N ARG A 157 -19.99 11.78 1.06
CA ARG A 157 -19.10 10.80 0.41
C ARG A 157 -18.39 11.38 -0.80
N THR A 158 -19.10 12.16 -1.61
CA THR A 158 -18.50 12.87 -2.76
C THR A 158 -17.45 13.87 -2.29
N LEU A 159 -17.72 14.58 -1.19
CA LEU A 159 -16.77 15.51 -0.58
C LEU A 159 -15.53 14.77 -0.04
N ILE A 160 -15.73 13.67 0.70
CA ILE A 160 -14.59 12.85 1.21
C ILE A 160 -13.72 12.41 0.05
N ARG A 161 -14.29 11.87 -1.03
CA ARG A 161 -13.55 11.49 -2.23
C ARG A 161 -12.71 12.64 -2.77
N LYS A 162 -13.33 13.82 -2.95
CA LYS A 162 -12.63 15.00 -3.44
C LYS A 162 -11.48 15.41 -2.54
N LEU A 163 -11.71 15.51 -1.24
CA LEU A 163 -10.69 15.89 -0.25
C LEU A 163 -9.55 14.87 -0.18
N SER A 164 -9.85 13.57 -0.26
CA SER A 164 -8.84 12.51 -0.30
C SER A 164 -7.94 12.61 -1.53
N ILE A 165 -8.53 12.84 -2.72
CA ILE A 165 -7.77 13.03 -3.97
C ILE A 165 -6.91 14.28 -3.89
N GLU A 166 -7.46 15.40 -3.41
CA GLU A 166 -6.72 16.65 -3.26
C GLU A 166 -5.54 16.50 -2.29
N LYS A 167 -5.76 15.82 -1.15
CA LYS A 167 -4.72 15.52 -0.16
C LYS A 167 -3.60 14.69 -0.76
N ALA A 168 -3.93 13.63 -1.51
CA ALA A 168 -2.95 12.78 -2.18
C ALA A 168 -2.13 13.56 -3.24
N LYS A 169 -2.79 14.35 -4.09
CA LYS A 169 -2.14 15.18 -5.11
C LYS A 169 -1.21 16.23 -4.49
N ASN A 170 -1.68 16.93 -3.46
CA ASN A 170 -0.88 17.96 -2.79
C ASN A 170 0.34 17.35 -2.10
N TRP A 171 0.17 16.20 -1.47
CA TRP A 171 1.28 15.46 -0.89
C TRP A 171 2.32 15.10 -1.96
N TRP A 172 1.92 14.48 -3.07
CA TRP A 172 2.84 14.06 -4.12
C TRP A 172 3.56 15.22 -4.79
N ASN A 173 2.88 16.31 -5.04
CA ASN A 173 3.48 17.53 -5.57
C ASN A 173 4.62 18.08 -4.70
N SER A 174 4.55 17.83 -3.38
CA SER A 174 5.59 18.28 -2.44
C SER A 174 6.65 17.22 -2.16
N ALA A 175 6.31 15.94 -2.24
CA ALA A 175 7.15 14.82 -1.81
C ALA A 175 7.90 14.11 -2.96
N SER A 176 7.45 14.26 -4.22
CA SER A 176 7.94 13.48 -5.37
C SER A 176 9.46 13.56 -5.59
N GLN A 177 10.10 14.68 -5.20
CA GLN A 177 11.54 14.80 -5.29
C GLN A 177 12.22 14.12 -4.09
N GLY A 178 12.76 12.93 -4.32
CA GLY A 178 13.55 12.19 -3.31
C GLY A 178 12.73 11.35 -2.36
N TRP A 179 11.43 11.13 -2.62
CA TRP A 179 10.66 10.17 -1.86
C TRP A 179 11.21 8.75 -2.07
N ASN A 180 11.27 7.98 -0.99
CA ASN A 180 11.52 6.55 -1.06
C ASN A 180 10.72 5.82 0.02
N ARG A 181 10.40 4.57 -0.25
CA ARG A 181 9.52 3.77 0.63
C ARG A 181 10.14 3.46 1.99
N LEU A 182 11.46 3.37 2.07
CA LEU A 182 12.15 3.04 3.32
C LEU A 182 12.09 4.19 4.32
N ASP A 183 12.29 5.42 3.85
CA ASP A 183 12.15 6.62 4.67
C ASP A 183 10.69 6.83 5.07
N ALA A 184 9.74 6.61 4.13
CA ALA A 184 8.31 6.66 4.42
C ALA A 184 7.90 5.65 5.51
N LEU A 185 8.45 4.42 5.48
CA LEU A 185 8.25 3.42 6.53
C LEU A 185 8.74 3.92 7.90
N HIS A 186 9.94 4.50 7.93
CA HIS A 186 10.52 5.04 9.16
C HIS A 186 9.69 6.21 9.70
N GLU A 187 9.27 7.12 8.84
CA GLU A 187 8.42 8.26 9.20
C GLU A 187 7.06 7.81 9.72
N ALA A 188 6.42 6.84 9.05
CA ALA A 188 5.12 6.32 9.46
C ALA A 188 5.16 5.66 10.86
N LEU A 189 6.22 4.92 11.18
CA LEU A 189 6.42 4.34 12.52
C LEU A 189 6.61 5.41 13.62
N ASN A 190 7.14 6.57 13.27
CA ASN A 190 7.31 7.71 14.20
C ASN A 190 6.13 8.70 14.16
N SER A 191 5.15 8.50 13.30
CA SER A 191 3.98 9.36 13.18
C SER A 191 3.16 9.40 14.47
N GLN A 192 2.38 10.47 14.65
CA GLN A 192 1.33 10.55 15.67
C GLN A 192 -0.02 9.98 15.16
N ASP A 193 -0.14 9.73 13.86
CA ASP A 193 -1.31 9.11 13.26
C ASP A 193 -1.26 7.58 13.46
N GLU A 194 -2.21 7.06 14.25
CA GLU A 194 -2.33 5.63 14.53
C GLU A 194 -2.49 4.79 13.23
N LYS A 195 -3.20 5.32 12.22
CA LYS A 195 -3.41 4.61 10.95
C LYS A 195 -2.09 4.44 10.20
N CYS A 196 -1.25 5.48 10.17
CA CYS A 196 0.08 5.39 9.56
C CYS A 196 0.95 4.35 10.28
N GLN A 197 0.97 4.37 11.60
CA GLN A 197 1.72 3.39 12.40
C GLN A 197 1.22 1.96 12.16
N VAL A 198 -0.10 1.75 12.13
CA VAL A 198 -0.71 0.42 11.87
C VAL A 198 -0.34 -0.09 10.49
N LYS A 199 -0.41 0.74 9.44
CA LYS A 199 -0.01 0.36 8.08
C LYS A 199 1.46 -0.05 8.01
N ALA A 200 2.36 0.73 8.61
CA ALA A 200 3.78 0.44 8.64
C ALA A 200 4.10 -0.87 9.40
N LEU A 201 3.46 -1.08 10.56
CA LEU A 201 3.61 -2.32 11.33
C LEU A 201 3.02 -3.53 10.59
N PHE A 202 1.87 -3.36 9.94
CA PHE A 202 1.26 -4.41 9.15
C PHE A 202 2.15 -4.81 7.95
N TYR A 203 2.74 -3.83 7.27
CA TYR A 203 3.69 -4.07 6.20
C TYR A 203 4.93 -4.86 6.68
N LEU A 204 5.53 -4.45 7.80
CA LEU A 204 6.66 -5.19 8.38
C LEU A 204 6.32 -6.64 8.69
N ARG A 205 5.08 -6.88 9.16
CA ARG A 205 4.63 -8.22 9.58
C ARG A 205 4.16 -9.09 8.43
N ASN A 206 3.41 -8.54 7.48
CA ASN A 206 2.67 -9.32 6.48
C ASN A 206 2.99 -8.92 5.03
N GLY A 207 3.82 -7.89 4.81
CA GLY A 207 4.13 -7.44 3.46
C GLY A 207 4.78 -8.55 2.63
N ARG A 208 4.24 -8.80 1.45
CA ARG A 208 4.78 -9.77 0.50
C ARG A 208 5.98 -9.21 -0.26
N THR A 209 6.03 -7.88 -0.37
CA THR A 209 7.12 -7.14 -1.00
C THR A 209 7.96 -6.45 0.06
N ARG A 210 9.24 -6.29 -0.20
CA ARG A 210 10.15 -5.53 0.67
C ARG A 210 10.74 -4.37 -0.10
N CYS A 211 10.72 -3.20 0.52
CA CYS A 211 11.40 -2.05 -0.08
C CYS A 211 12.91 -2.25 -0.08
N GLU A 212 13.56 -1.66 -1.06
CA GLU A 212 15.01 -1.65 -1.16
C GLU A 212 15.64 -1.09 0.14
N GLY A 213 16.73 -1.71 0.58
CA GLY A 213 17.41 -1.30 1.81
C GLY A 213 16.80 -1.78 3.12
N LEU A 214 15.59 -2.36 3.13
CA LEU A 214 15.02 -2.97 4.33
C LEU A 214 15.71 -4.33 4.59
N THR A 215 16.80 -4.27 5.34
CA THR A 215 17.60 -5.43 5.75
C THR A 215 17.47 -5.67 7.25
N GLU A 216 17.88 -6.86 7.74
CA GLU A 216 17.96 -7.13 9.17
C GLU A 216 18.84 -6.09 9.89
N LYS A 217 19.97 -5.71 9.29
CA LYS A 217 20.86 -4.69 9.84
C LYS A 217 20.14 -3.35 9.99
N TYR A 218 19.41 -2.92 8.94
CA TYR A 218 18.63 -1.68 8.99
C TYR A 218 17.55 -1.74 10.08
N TYR A 219 16.81 -2.83 10.14
CA TYR A 219 15.79 -3.07 11.15
C TYR A 219 16.37 -2.92 12.57
N ARG A 220 17.46 -3.66 12.89
CA ARG A 220 18.07 -3.63 14.22
C ARG A 220 18.62 -2.25 14.58
N THR A 221 19.16 -1.53 13.60
CA THR A 221 19.79 -0.23 13.84
C THR A 221 18.78 0.89 13.96
N HIS A 222 17.71 0.88 13.16
CA HIS A 222 16.81 2.03 12.99
C HIS A 222 15.38 1.78 13.47
N LEU A 223 14.83 0.57 13.34
CA LEU A 223 13.41 0.30 13.57
C LEU A 223 13.14 -0.41 14.90
N GLU A 224 14.01 -1.30 15.35
CA GLU A 224 13.77 -2.16 16.52
C GLU A 224 13.44 -1.36 17.78
N SER A 225 14.15 -0.26 18.03
CA SER A 225 13.89 0.60 19.20
C SER A 225 12.52 1.29 19.14
N ILE A 226 12.09 1.69 17.94
CA ILE A 226 10.77 2.30 17.69
C ILE A 226 9.69 1.27 17.95
N ILE A 227 9.82 0.06 17.40
CA ILE A 227 8.85 -1.03 17.58
C ILE A 227 8.74 -1.42 19.06
N LYS A 228 9.87 -1.54 19.78
CA LYS A 228 9.87 -1.77 21.23
C LYS A 228 9.14 -0.68 22.01
N LYS A 229 9.22 0.58 21.56
CA LYS A 229 8.48 1.70 22.14
C LYS A 229 6.98 1.59 21.85
N LEU A 230 6.61 1.32 20.59
CA LEU A 230 5.22 1.15 20.19
C LEU A 230 4.52 -0.03 20.88
N ALA A 231 5.24 -1.13 21.14
CA ALA A 231 4.72 -2.27 21.88
C ALA A 231 4.34 -1.95 23.34
N LYS A 232 4.83 -0.85 23.91
CA LYS A 232 4.57 -0.41 25.29
C LYS A 232 3.45 0.61 25.41
N VAL A 233 2.92 1.16 24.30
CA VAL A 233 1.79 2.08 24.36
C VAL A 233 0.54 1.35 24.85
N LYS A 234 -0.40 2.11 25.44
CA LYS A 234 -1.65 1.53 25.93
C LYS A 234 -2.41 0.85 24.81
N LEU A 235 -3.07 -0.27 25.15
CA LEU A 235 -3.85 -1.18 24.33
C LEU A 235 -4.41 -0.53 23.06
N GLY A 236 -4.15 -1.17 21.91
CA GLY A 236 -4.64 -0.77 20.60
C GLY A 236 -3.92 -1.55 19.49
N ARG A 237 -4.38 -1.38 18.26
CA ARG A 237 -3.85 -2.09 17.07
C ARG A 237 -2.33 -1.87 16.90
N VAL A 238 -1.82 -0.68 17.23
CA VAL A 238 -0.37 -0.37 17.19
C VAL A 238 0.41 -1.28 18.14
N SER A 239 0.02 -1.32 19.42
CA SER A 239 0.70 -2.14 20.43
C SER A 239 0.64 -3.63 20.10
N GLU A 240 -0.51 -4.10 19.64
CA GLU A 240 -0.71 -5.51 19.27
C GLU A 240 0.20 -5.92 18.10
N ASN A 241 0.20 -5.16 17.00
CA ASN A 241 1.06 -5.43 15.85
C ASN A 241 2.55 -5.34 16.21
N ALA A 242 2.95 -4.35 16.99
CA ALA A 242 4.33 -4.21 17.43
C ALA A 242 4.78 -5.40 18.31
N LYS A 243 3.93 -5.90 19.21
CA LYS A 243 4.20 -7.10 20.01
C LYS A 243 4.34 -8.35 19.15
N LEU A 244 3.49 -8.50 18.13
CA LEU A 244 3.56 -9.66 17.22
C LEU A 244 4.87 -9.67 16.42
N ILE A 245 5.35 -8.51 15.95
CA ILE A 245 6.67 -8.39 15.32
C ILE A 245 7.79 -8.81 16.28
N MET A 246 7.70 -8.42 17.56
CA MET A 246 8.72 -8.77 18.56
C MET A 246 8.71 -10.25 18.95
N LEU A 247 7.59 -10.95 18.77
CA LEU A 247 7.46 -12.40 19.04
C LEU A 247 8.00 -13.24 17.88
N ASP A 248 8.11 -12.69 16.70
CA ASP A 248 8.70 -13.34 15.54
C ASP A 248 10.23 -13.29 15.66
N SER A 249 10.77 -14.28 16.39
CA SER A 249 12.18 -14.30 16.82
C SER A 249 13.15 -14.52 15.66
N ASP A 250 12.67 -15.13 14.57
CA ASP A 250 13.54 -15.63 13.51
C ASP A 250 13.70 -14.64 12.34
N PHE A 251 12.93 -13.57 12.32
CA PHE A 251 12.93 -12.56 11.23
C PHE A 251 12.79 -13.14 9.82
N ASP A 252 12.20 -14.33 9.70
CA ASP A 252 11.98 -14.98 8.40
C ASP A 252 11.21 -14.09 7.43
N TRP A 253 10.35 -13.24 7.96
CA TRP A 253 9.63 -12.24 7.21
C TRP A 253 10.54 -11.14 6.58
N LEU A 254 11.75 -10.89 7.15
CA LEU A 254 12.77 -10.03 6.53
C LEU A 254 13.63 -10.78 5.51
N SER A 255 13.64 -12.10 5.53
CA SER A 255 14.39 -12.93 4.59
C SER A 255 13.66 -13.13 3.26
N ILE A 256 12.41 -12.69 3.15
CA ILE A 256 11.71 -12.64 1.86
C ILE A 256 12.48 -11.68 0.98
N LYS A 257 13.26 -12.24 0.06
CA LYS A 257 14.00 -11.46 -0.91
C LYS A 257 13.03 -10.59 -1.70
N PRO A 258 13.39 -9.32 -2.01
CA PRO A 258 12.70 -8.60 -3.07
C PRO A 258 12.61 -9.54 -4.27
N VAL A 259 11.46 -9.57 -4.92
CA VAL A 259 11.35 -10.26 -6.21
C VAL A 259 12.22 -9.45 -7.16
N ASP A 260 13.39 -10.01 -7.50
CA ASP A 260 14.33 -9.39 -8.47
C ASP A 260 13.66 -9.27 -9.82
#